data_4e76701f1ec815fe8fc6c814dfeb1aeb
#
_entry.id   4e76701f1ec815fe8fc6c814dfeb1aeb
#
_cell.length_a   1.000
_cell.length_b   1.000
_cell.length_c   1.000
_cell.angle_alpha   90.00
_cell.angle_beta   90.00
_cell.angle_gamma   90.00
#
_symmetry.space_group_name_H-M   'P 1'
#
loop_
_entity.id
_entity.type
_entity.pdbx_description
1 polymer ?
#
loop_
_entity_poly.entity_id
_entity_poly.type
_entity_poly.pdbx_seq_one_letter_code
_entity_poly.pdbx_strand_id
1 'polypeptide(L)'
;MDGMKPRDTYPPGVSCFVDTERDDVDGALAFYGGLFGWSFEERQAKPRFVMAAVDGLTVAGIAAAMAEGEGSPAWNTYISVVSADETVEKVRAAGGRVQVEPFDVGPAGRMAIFTDPEGAQLRVWQPGRTKGVQLANVPGAWNWSDLETHDIPAAQAFYAAVFGWEYAEIDLGQGPACMIRVPGYGEHLDAWQPGTLARHRESGAPEGFSDAIGWMVPPAHADLPPRWAVTFSVADADEAAAGAPSLGGTVLVEPFDVPYVRLTVLRDPAGAVFTASQFKPPA
;
A
#
# COMPACT_ATOMS: atom_id res chain seq x y z
N MET A 1 -6.39 14.59 -16.59
CA MET A 1 -6.40 14.93 -15.14
C MET A 1 -5.69 16.28 -14.96
N ASP A 2 -6.32 17.37 -15.41
CA ASP A 2 -5.74 18.71 -15.28
C ASP A 2 -5.77 19.17 -13.82
N GLY A 3 -4.60 19.45 -13.24
CA GLY A 3 -4.45 20.18 -11.99
C GLY A 3 -4.14 19.37 -10.73
N MET A 4 -3.87 18.08 -10.80
CA MET A 4 -3.48 17.32 -9.59
C MET A 4 -2.03 17.62 -9.22
N LYS A 5 -1.82 18.25 -8.06
CA LYS A 5 -0.49 18.55 -7.55
C LYS A 5 0.20 17.24 -7.12
N PRO A 6 1.44 16.95 -7.55
CA PRO A 6 2.17 15.78 -7.06
C PRO A 6 2.31 15.79 -5.55
N ARG A 7 2.22 14.63 -4.91
CA ARG A 7 2.56 14.49 -3.49
C ARG A 7 4.08 14.65 -3.34
N ASP A 8 4.49 15.51 -2.45
CA ASP A 8 5.90 15.84 -2.20
C ASP A 8 6.32 15.61 -0.75
N THR A 9 5.38 15.26 0.12
CA THR A 9 5.61 14.97 1.54
C THR A 9 4.66 13.90 2.05
N TYR A 10 5.13 13.17 3.05
CA TYR A 10 4.35 12.19 3.81
C TYR A 10 4.68 12.35 5.30
N PRO A 11 3.68 12.62 6.15
CA PRO A 11 3.91 12.66 7.60
C PRO A 11 4.47 11.32 8.12
N PRO A 12 5.24 11.33 9.20
CA PRO A 12 5.65 10.10 9.86
C PRO A 12 4.43 9.26 10.29
N GLY A 13 4.54 7.94 10.14
CA GLY A 13 3.45 6.99 10.41
C GLY A 13 2.50 6.76 9.23
N VAL A 14 2.59 7.52 8.15
CA VAL A 14 1.73 7.36 6.98
C VAL A 14 2.36 6.44 5.95
N SER A 15 1.56 5.58 5.32
CA SER A 15 1.97 4.77 4.18
C SER A 15 2.36 5.69 3.02
N CYS A 16 3.59 5.51 2.48
CA CYS A 16 4.16 6.46 1.52
C CYS A 16 4.57 5.85 0.18
N PHE A 17 4.79 4.54 0.12
CA PHE A 17 5.28 3.88 -1.08
C PHE A 17 4.88 2.41 -1.09
N VAL A 18 4.76 1.85 -2.29
CA VAL A 18 4.61 0.41 -2.51
C VAL A 18 5.58 -0.06 -3.57
N ASP A 19 6.16 -1.24 -3.39
CA ASP A 19 6.96 -1.91 -4.41
C ASP A 19 6.73 -3.41 -4.43
N THR A 20 7.33 -4.05 -5.41
CA THR A 20 7.37 -5.50 -5.50
C THR A 20 8.72 -5.96 -6.02
N GLU A 21 9.24 -7.08 -5.48
CA GLU A 21 10.49 -7.70 -5.89
C GLU A 21 10.22 -8.90 -6.78
N ARG A 22 10.90 -9.01 -7.92
CA ARG A 22 10.62 -9.99 -8.97
C ARG A 22 11.89 -10.64 -9.50
N ASP A 23 11.81 -11.93 -9.76
CA ASP A 23 12.82 -12.61 -10.57
C ASP A 23 12.70 -12.21 -12.05
N ASP A 24 11.46 -12.11 -12.56
CA ASP A 24 11.14 -11.62 -13.90
C ASP A 24 10.55 -10.18 -13.83
N VAL A 25 11.45 -9.20 -13.86
CA VAL A 25 11.05 -7.78 -13.88
C VAL A 25 10.29 -7.44 -15.17
N ASP A 26 10.75 -7.93 -16.33
CA ASP A 26 10.15 -7.56 -17.62
C ASP A 26 8.73 -8.14 -17.76
N GLY A 27 8.49 -9.35 -17.27
CA GLY A 27 7.15 -9.91 -17.17
C GLY A 27 6.22 -9.07 -16.27
N ALA A 28 6.73 -8.57 -15.14
CA ALA A 28 5.97 -7.68 -14.27
C ALA A 28 5.67 -6.33 -14.98
N LEU A 29 6.64 -5.74 -15.69
CA LEU A 29 6.42 -4.51 -16.45
C LEU A 29 5.34 -4.73 -17.53
N ALA A 30 5.36 -5.85 -18.23
CA ALA A 30 4.37 -6.17 -19.25
C ALA A 30 2.97 -6.31 -18.65
N PHE A 31 2.85 -7.04 -17.53
CA PHE A 31 1.56 -7.25 -16.85
C PHE A 31 0.97 -5.94 -16.33
N TYR A 32 1.71 -5.20 -15.49
CA TYR A 32 1.19 -3.97 -14.87
C TYR A 32 1.06 -2.82 -15.86
N GLY A 33 1.92 -2.77 -16.88
CA GLY A 33 1.78 -1.85 -18.00
C GLY A 33 0.50 -2.07 -18.80
N GLY A 34 0.17 -3.33 -19.07
CA GLY A 34 -1.08 -3.72 -19.74
C GLY A 34 -2.34 -3.49 -18.89
N LEU A 35 -2.25 -3.80 -17.57
CA LEU A 35 -3.41 -3.73 -16.68
C LEU A 35 -3.75 -2.30 -16.23
N PHE A 36 -2.73 -1.50 -15.88
CA PHE A 36 -2.89 -0.17 -15.30
C PHE A 36 -2.47 0.98 -16.22
N GLY A 37 -1.93 0.65 -17.41
CA GLY A 37 -1.42 1.67 -18.32
C GLY A 37 -0.14 2.35 -17.83
N TRP A 38 0.65 1.70 -16.98
CA TRP A 38 1.86 2.28 -16.43
C TRP A 38 2.93 2.52 -17.50
N SER A 39 3.59 3.66 -17.40
CA SER A 39 4.90 3.91 -18.00
C SER A 39 6.01 3.62 -16.99
N PHE A 40 7.22 3.36 -17.48
CA PHE A 40 8.31 2.88 -16.64
C PHE A 40 9.58 3.69 -16.85
N GLU A 41 10.28 3.98 -15.74
CA GLU A 41 11.56 4.69 -15.73
C GLU A 41 12.60 3.87 -14.97
N GLU A 42 13.64 3.41 -15.69
CA GLU A 42 14.77 2.71 -15.06
C GLU A 42 15.55 3.63 -14.15
N ARG A 43 15.88 3.14 -12.95
CA ARG A 43 16.78 3.82 -12.02
C ARG A 43 18.18 3.22 -12.13
N GLN A 44 19.19 4.07 -11.97
CA GLN A 44 20.57 3.60 -11.85
C GLN A 44 20.78 2.96 -10.47
N ALA A 45 20.31 1.73 -10.29
CA ALA A 45 20.35 0.97 -9.06
C ALA A 45 20.82 -0.47 -9.31
N LYS A 46 21.42 -1.09 -8.29
CA LYS A 46 21.71 -2.52 -8.25
C LYS A 46 21.23 -3.05 -6.89
N PRO A 47 20.29 -4.03 -6.88
CA PRO A 47 19.66 -4.66 -8.04
C PRO A 47 18.88 -3.67 -8.93
N ARG A 48 18.47 -4.13 -10.13
CA ARG A 48 17.62 -3.35 -11.05
C ARG A 48 16.38 -2.84 -10.33
N PHE A 49 16.07 -1.55 -10.51
CA PHE A 49 14.90 -0.92 -9.92
C PHE A 49 14.21 -0.01 -10.95
N VAL A 50 12.92 -0.20 -11.11
CA VAL A 50 12.10 0.52 -12.09
C VAL A 50 10.98 1.26 -11.37
N MET A 51 10.83 2.55 -11.65
CA MET A 51 9.71 3.34 -11.17
C MET A 51 8.55 3.23 -12.15
N ALA A 52 7.38 2.85 -11.66
CA ALA A 52 6.13 2.90 -12.40
C ALA A 52 5.47 4.26 -12.24
N ALA A 53 4.90 4.79 -13.33
CA ALA A 53 4.27 6.10 -13.35
C ALA A 53 2.97 6.11 -14.17
N VAL A 54 2.03 6.96 -13.74
CA VAL A 54 0.82 7.35 -14.47
C VAL A 54 0.95 8.86 -14.75
N ASP A 55 0.78 9.26 -16.01
CA ASP A 55 0.93 10.66 -16.44
C ASP A 55 2.28 11.29 -16.00
N GLY A 56 3.35 10.50 -15.96
CA GLY A 56 4.69 10.93 -15.54
C GLY A 56 4.88 11.07 -14.02
N LEU A 57 3.88 10.75 -13.20
CA LEU A 57 3.95 10.78 -11.74
C LEU A 57 4.12 9.37 -11.17
N THR A 58 5.09 9.17 -10.30
CA THR A 58 5.40 7.87 -9.69
C THR A 58 4.22 7.33 -8.87
N VAL A 59 3.88 6.05 -9.09
CA VAL A 59 2.79 5.33 -8.41
C VAL A 59 3.26 4.08 -7.65
N ALA A 60 4.39 3.48 -8.05
CA ALA A 60 4.93 2.27 -7.43
C ALA A 60 6.39 2.02 -7.85
N GLY A 61 7.05 1.02 -7.25
CA GLY A 61 8.33 0.47 -7.65
C GLY A 61 8.26 -0.99 -8.07
N ILE A 62 9.12 -1.41 -9.00
CA ILE A 62 9.36 -2.82 -9.35
C ILE A 62 10.87 -3.06 -9.29
N ALA A 63 11.30 -3.95 -8.41
CA ALA A 63 12.69 -4.28 -8.20
C ALA A 63 13.03 -5.69 -8.71
N ALA A 64 14.26 -5.91 -9.14
CA ALA A 64 14.78 -7.26 -9.24
C ALA A 64 15.04 -7.83 -7.85
N ALA A 65 14.76 -9.11 -7.65
CA ALA A 65 15.16 -9.84 -6.45
C ALA A 65 16.67 -9.78 -6.24
N MET A 66 17.12 -9.81 -4.99
CA MET A 66 18.55 -9.76 -4.65
C MET A 66 19.30 -11.00 -5.13
N ALA A 67 18.65 -12.17 -5.11
CA ALA A 67 19.14 -13.41 -5.68
C ALA A 67 18.03 -14.12 -6.44
N GLU A 68 18.40 -14.93 -7.44
CA GLU A 68 17.46 -15.70 -8.25
C GLU A 68 16.68 -16.70 -7.37
N GLY A 69 15.35 -16.69 -7.52
CA GLY A 69 14.45 -17.51 -6.71
C GLY A 69 14.10 -16.93 -5.34
N GLU A 70 14.61 -15.75 -4.99
CA GLU A 70 14.28 -15.04 -3.76
C GLU A 70 13.24 -13.94 -3.95
N GLY A 71 12.76 -13.72 -5.19
CA GLY A 71 11.67 -12.80 -5.48
C GLY A 71 10.43 -13.18 -4.69
N SER A 72 9.98 -12.30 -3.82
CA SER A 72 8.70 -12.50 -3.12
C SER A 72 7.56 -12.10 -4.04
N PRO A 73 6.62 -13.00 -4.34
CA PRO A 73 5.44 -12.64 -5.11
C PRO A 73 4.46 -11.84 -4.23
N ALA A 74 4.90 -10.74 -3.67
CA ALA A 74 4.10 -9.85 -2.83
C ALA A 74 4.35 -8.39 -3.17
N TRP A 75 3.35 -7.58 -2.93
CA TRP A 75 3.49 -6.14 -2.84
C TRP A 75 3.89 -5.76 -1.42
N ASN A 76 4.88 -4.89 -1.30
CA ASN A 76 5.41 -4.39 -0.04
C ASN A 76 4.90 -2.98 0.21
N THR A 77 4.56 -2.68 1.46
CA THR A 77 4.15 -1.35 1.90
C THR A 77 5.25 -0.71 2.72
N TYR A 78 5.47 0.58 2.50
CA TYR A 78 6.43 1.39 3.24
C TYR A 78 5.71 2.46 4.07
N ILE A 79 6.11 2.58 5.33
CA ILE A 79 5.66 3.63 6.23
C ILE A 79 6.74 4.71 6.33
N SER A 80 6.36 5.97 6.10
CA SER A 80 7.24 7.12 6.30
C SER A 80 7.62 7.25 7.78
N VAL A 81 8.90 7.44 8.07
CA VAL A 81 9.41 7.60 9.44
C VAL A 81 10.44 8.73 9.52
N VAL A 82 10.60 9.31 10.71
CA VAL A 82 11.63 10.31 10.96
C VAL A 82 13.02 9.68 10.99
N SER A 83 13.14 8.48 11.59
CA SER A 83 14.38 7.73 11.73
C SER A 83 14.10 6.23 11.59
N ALA A 84 14.73 5.60 10.59
CA ALA A 84 14.64 4.16 10.41
C ALA A 84 15.31 3.42 11.58
N ASP A 85 16.42 3.94 12.10
CA ASP A 85 17.16 3.35 13.21
C ASP A 85 16.33 3.35 14.50
N GLU A 86 15.73 4.48 14.87
CA GLU A 86 14.87 4.56 16.06
C GLU A 86 13.61 3.68 15.91
N THR A 87 13.09 3.56 14.69
CA THR A 87 11.89 2.76 14.44
C THR A 87 12.19 1.27 14.63
N VAL A 88 13.33 0.75 14.18
CA VAL A 88 13.66 -0.66 14.38
C VAL A 88 13.88 -1.00 15.86
N GLU A 89 14.37 -0.06 16.67
CA GLU A 89 14.45 -0.25 18.12
C GLU A 89 13.06 -0.36 18.77
N LYS A 90 12.10 0.47 18.32
CA LYS A 90 10.70 0.34 18.77
C LYS A 90 10.08 -0.98 18.33
N VAL A 91 10.35 -1.44 17.10
CA VAL A 91 9.90 -2.75 16.59
C VAL A 91 10.40 -3.87 17.51
N ARG A 92 11.69 -3.89 17.85
CA ARG A 92 12.27 -4.89 18.76
C ARG A 92 11.65 -4.83 20.15
N ALA A 93 11.50 -3.63 20.70
CA ALA A 93 10.90 -3.42 22.02
C ALA A 93 9.43 -3.87 22.08
N ALA A 94 8.70 -3.75 20.98
CA ALA A 94 7.32 -4.18 20.86
C ALA A 94 7.15 -5.67 20.49
N GLY A 95 8.26 -6.44 20.32
CA GLY A 95 8.21 -7.88 20.03
C GLY A 95 8.21 -8.24 18.55
N GLY A 96 8.38 -7.28 17.64
CA GLY A 96 8.58 -7.54 16.22
C GLY A 96 10.02 -8.00 15.91
N ARG A 97 10.23 -8.48 14.69
CA ARG A 97 11.51 -8.99 14.23
C ARG A 97 12.07 -8.16 13.09
N VAL A 98 13.22 -7.54 13.26
CA VAL A 98 13.95 -6.87 12.17
C VAL A 98 14.57 -7.93 11.27
N GLN A 99 14.19 -7.89 10.00
CA GLN A 99 14.70 -8.80 8.96
C GLN A 99 15.89 -8.21 8.23
N VAL A 100 15.83 -6.89 7.94
CA VAL A 100 16.92 -6.14 7.34
C VAL A 100 17.14 -4.88 8.16
N GLU A 101 18.36 -4.74 8.65
CA GLU A 101 18.81 -3.56 9.43
C GLU A 101 18.72 -2.28 8.58
N PRO A 102 18.58 -1.10 9.22
CA PRO A 102 18.53 0.15 8.50
C PRO A 102 19.74 0.36 7.59
N PHE A 103 19.50 0.60 6.31
CA PHE A 103 20.55 0.87 5.32
C PHE A 103 20.16 2.00 4.37
N ASP A 104 21.18 2.66 3.82
CA ASP A 104 20.98 3.78 2.92
C ASP A 104 20.73 3.32 1.49
N VAL A 105 19.65 3.82 0.88
CA VAL A 105 19.33 3.65 -0.54
C VAL A 105 19.88 4.87 -1.30
N GLY A 106 21.19 5.07 -1.21
CA GLY A 106 21.87 6.23 -1.76
C GLY A 106 21.22 7.56 -1.31
N PRO A 107 21.07 8.53 -2.22
CA PRO A 107 20.44 9.81 -1.88
C PRO A 107 18.92 9.75 -1.77
N ALA A 108 18.29 8.61 -2.11
CA ALA A 108 16.85 8.47 -2.09
C ALA A 108 16.29 8.48 -0.69
N GLY A 109 16.94 7.79 0.24
CA GLY A 109 16.50 7.68 1.63
C GLY A 109 17.19 6.53 2.36
N ARG A 110 16.66 6.18 3.53
CA ARG A 110 17.10 5.07 4.38
C ARG A 110 15.91 4.18 4.72
N MET A 111 16.09 2.87 4.66
CA MET A 111 15.00 1.92 4.87
C MET A 111 15.41 0.77 5.78
N ALA A 112 14.42 0.08 6.34
CA ALA A 112 14.57 -1.19 7.03
C ALA A 112 13.35 -2.08 6.74
N ILE A 113 13.51 -3.39 6.96
CA ILE A 113 12.45 -4.38 6.79
C ILE A 113 12.26 -5.12 8.10
N PHE A 114 11.02 -5.29 8.52
CA PHE A 114 10.67 -6.04 9.72
C PHE A 114 9.37 -6.82 9.54
N THR A 115 9.11 -7.76 10.45
CA THR A 115 7.80 -8.35 10.65
C THR A 115 7.26 -7.94 12.01
N ASP A 116 5.95 -7.82 12.09
CA ASP A 116 5.24 -7.75 13.36
C ASP A 116 5.31 -9.10 14.11
N PRO A 117 4.80 -9.21 15.34
CA PRO A 117 4.83 -10.45 16.11
C PRO A 117 4.12 -11.64 15.46
N GLU A 118 3.14 -11.39 14.60
CA GLU A 118 2.36 -12.40 13.89
C GLU A 118 3.02 -12.82 12.56
N GLY A 119 3.97 -12.04 12.05
CA GLY A 119 4.76 -12.32 10.86
C GLY A 119 4.41 -11.47 9.64
N ALA A 120 3.48 -10.53 9.74
CA ALA A 120 3.21 -9.60 8.64
C ALA A 120 4.41 -8.69 8.39
N GLN A 121 4.95 -8.73 7.16
CA GLN A 121 6.11 -7.93 6.77
C GLN A 121 5.70 -6.51 6.44
N LEU A 122 6.50 -5.54 6.91
CA LEU A 122 6.36 -4.13 6.62
C LEU A 122 7.73 -3.49 6.44
N ARG A 123 7.79 -2.42 5.67
CA ARG A 123 9.00 -1.64 5.43
C ARG A 123 8.86 -0.25 6.00
N VAL A 124 9.95 0.33 6.47
CA VAL A 124 10.00 1.74 6.87
C VAL A 124 10.89 2.51 5.92
N TRP A 125 10.51 3.75 5.67
CA TRP A 125 11.19 4.67 4.78
C TRP A 125 11.47 5.99 5.50
N GLN A 126 12.74 6.28 5.74
CA GLN A 126 13.21 7.59 6.16
C GLN A 126 13.54 8.38 4.88
N PRO A 127 12.73 9.37 4.50
CA PRO A 127 12.84 9.99 3.20
C PRO A 127 14.09 10.88 3.07
N GLY A 128 14.85 10.65 1.99
CA GLY A 128 15.86 11.55 1.47
C GLY A 128 15.30 12.43 0.35
N ARG A 129 15.82 12.23 -0.88
CA ARG A 129 15.28 12.91 -2.08
C ARG A 129 13.94 12.31 -2.52
N THR A 130 13.73 11.02 -2.31
CA THR A 130 12.47 10.33 -2.62
C THR A 130 11.56 10.35 -1.39
N LYS A 131 10.40 10.99 -1.52
CA LYS A 131 9.46 11.15 -0.40
C LYS A 131 8.44 10.02 -0.32
N GLY A 132 8.14 9.39 -1.44
CA GLY A 132 7.12 8.36 -1.61
C GLY A 132 6.57 8.40 -3.04
N VAL A 133 5.38 7.84 -3.26
CA VAL A 133 4.67 7.97 -4.53
C VAL A 133 4.22 9.41 -4.73
N GLN A 134 4.17 9.86 -5.98
CA GLN A 134 3.72 11.20 -6.33
C GLN A 134 2.22 11.25 -6.61
N LEU A 135 1.63 10.10 -6.92
CA LEU A 135 0.23 9.97 -7.25
C LEU A 135 -0.36 8.75 -6.53
N ALA A 136 -1.51 8.94 -5.89
CA ALA A 136 -2.27 7.89 -5.20
C ALA A 136 -3.78 8.17 -5.30
N ASN A 137 -4.61 7.16 -5.04
CA ASN A 137 -6.07 7.27 -4.97
C ASN A 137 -6.75 7.71 -6.28
N VAL A 138 -6.13 7.42 -7.43
CA VAL A 138 -6.70 7.63 -8.76
C VAL A 138 -6.53 6.37 -9.59
N PRO A 139 -7.33 6.15 -10.65
CA PRO A 139 -7.18 4.97 -11.49
C PRO A 139 -5.75 4.76 -11.99
N GLY A 140 -5.25 3.53 -11.84
CA GLY A 140 -3.88 3.13 -12.12
C GLY A 140 -2.88 3.42 -10.99
N ALA A 141 -3.28 4.00 -9.87
CA ALA A 141 -2.39 4.28 -8.75
C ALA A 141 -2.73 3.44 -7.51
N TRP A 142 -1.75 3.31 -6.62
CA TRP A 142 -1.96 2.74 -5.30
C TRP A 142 -3.03 3.52 -4.52
N ASN A 143 -3.86 2.78 -3.79
CA ASN A 143 -4.98 3.31 -3.01
C ASN A 143 -4.79 3.06 -1.52
N TRP A 144 -4.78 1.78 -1.11
CA TRP A 144 -4.71 1.36 0.28
C TRP A 144 -3.68 0.26 0.49
N SER A 145 -3.22 0.14 1.73
CA SER A 145 -2.56 -1.05 2.25
C SER A 145 -3.24 -1.43 3.55
N ASP A 146 -3.83 -2.62 3.58
CA ASP A 146 -4.61 -3.12 4.70
C ASP A 146 -3.88 -4.26 5.39
N LEU A 147 -3.91 -4.33 6.72
CA LEU A 147 -3.38 -5.44 7.48
C LEU A 147 -4.42 -6.54 7.61
N GLU A 148 -4.15 -7.69 7.01
CA GLU A 148 -4.85 -8.94 7.28
C GLU A 148 -4.16 -9.62 8.48
N THR A 149 -4.86 -9.76 9.62
CA THR A 149 -4.32 -10.27 10.89
C THR A 149 -5.34 -11.13 11.62
N HIS A 150 -4.88 -12.17 12.33
CA HIS A 150 -5.73 -13.02 13.13
C HIS A 150 -6.02 -12.44 14.53
N ASP A 151 -5.14 -11.53 15.01
CA ASP A 151 -5.24 -10.91 16.33
C ASP A 151 -5.18 -9.37 16.22
N ILE A 152 -6.33 -8.77 15.88
CA ILE A 152 -6.46 -7.31 15.76
C ILE A 152 -6.00 -6.60 17.04
N PRO A 153 -6.38 -7.00 18.28
CA PRO A 153 -5.91 -6.36 19.50
C PRO A 153 -4.38 -6.39 19.67
N ALA A 154 -3.73 -7.51 19.38
CA ALA A 154 -2.28 -7.62 19.48
C ALA A 154 -1.59 -6.75 18.41
N ALA A 155 -2.11 -6.74 17.18
CA ALA A 155 -1.61 -5.88 16.10
C ALA A 155 -1.76 -4.39 16.46
N GLN A 156 -2.90 -3.97 17.00
CA GLN A 156 -3.12 -2.61 17.49
C GLN A 156 -2.07 -2.20 18.53
N ALA A 157 -1.83 -3.04 19.53
CA ALA A 157 -0.84 -2.76 20.58
C ALA A 157 0.58 -2.60 19.99
N PHE A 158 0.95 -3.48 19.07
CA PHE A 158 2.24 -3.44 18.39
C PHE A 158 2.43 -2.15 17.57
N TYR A 159 1.52 -1.88 16.64
CA TYR A 159 1.68 -0.74 15.74
C TYR A 159 1.45 0.61 16.45
N ALA A 160 0.63 0.67 17.51
CA ALA A 160 0.56 1.85 18.38
C ALA A 160 1.91 2.14 19.06
N ALA A 161 2.61 1.11 19.56
CA ALA A 161 3.92 1.27 20.18
C ALA A 161 5.00 1.71 19.17
N VAL A 162 4.95 1.21 17.92
CA VAL A 162 5.95 1.51 16.90
C VAL A 162 5.72 2.87 16.23
N PHE A 163 4.48 3.15 15.79
CA PHE A 163 4.14 4.32 14.97
C PHE A 163 3.26 5.36 15.65
N GLY A 164 2.68 5.02 16.82
CA GLY A 164 1.71 5.91 17.48
C GLY A 164 0.34 5.91 16.80
N TRP A 165 0.01 4.86 16.04
CA TRP A 165 -1.29 4.77 15.38
C TRP A 165 -2.45 4.71 16.36
N GLU A 166 -3.54 5.35 15.97
CA GLU A 166 -4.84 5.26 16.64
C GLU A 166 -5.82 4.41 15.83
N TYR A 167 -6.86 3.94 16.47
CA TYR A 167 -7.78 2.98 15.88
C TYR A 167 -9.22 3.39 16.11
N ALA A 168 -10.10 3.04 15.15
CA ALA A 168 -11.54 3.09 15.33
C ALA A 168 -12.17 1.80 14.81
N GLU A 169 -12.94 1.12 15.67
CA GLU A 169 -13.75 -0.01 15.24
C GLU A 169 -14.89 0.47 14.36
N ILE A 170 -15.09 -0.20 13.24
CA ILE A 170 -16.16 0.11 12.29
C ILE A 170 -16.86 -1.17 11.89
N ASP A 171 -18.18 -1.15 11.95
CA ASP A 171 -19.00 -2.22 11.42
C ASP A 171 -19.28 -1.94 9.92
N LEU A 172 -18.60 -2.70 9.07
CA LEU A 172 -18.83 -2.67 7.63
C LEU A 172 -19.85 -3.73 7.18
N GLY A 173 -20.48 -4.43 8.13
CA GLY A 173 -21.43 -5.52 7.85
C GLY A 173 -20.79 -6.81 7.31
N GLN A 174 -19.47 -6.91 7.33
CA GLN A 174 -18.70 -8.07 6.84
C GLN A 174 -17.78 -8.69 7.90
N GLY A 175 -18.00 -8.37 9.19
CA GLY A 175 -17.18 -8.79 10.31
C GLY A 175 -16.39 -7.65 10.93
N PRO A 176 -15.53 -7.95 11.93
CA PRO A 176 -14.76 -6.94 12.63
C PRO A 176 -13.79 -6.26 11.66
N ALA A 177 -13.84 -4.95 11.59
CA ALA A 177 -12.91 -4.12 10.86
C ALA A 177 -12.44 -2.97 11.76
N CYS A 178 -11.16 -2.65 11.69
CA CYS A 178 -10.58 -1.58 12.46
C CYS A 178 -9.87 -0.59 11.53
N MET A 179 -10.29 0.67 11.54
CA MET A 179 -9.66 1.73 10.81
C MET A 179 -8.36 2.15 11.50
N ILE A 180 -7.25 2.15 10.76
CA ILE A 180 -5.94 2.64 11.21
C ILE A 180 -5.87 4.13 10.91
N ARG A 181 -5.56 4.95 11.91
CA ARG A 181 -5.51 6.41 11.78
C ARG A 181 -4.17 6.98 12.22
N VAL A 182 -3.75 8.02 11.51
CA VAL A 182 -2.64 8.91 11.91
C VAL A 182 -3.22 10.28 12.22
N PRO A 183 -3.29 10.70 13.49
CA PRO A 183 -3.88 11.98 13.85
C PRO A 183 -3.28 13.17 13.08
N GLY A 184 -4.15 14.01 12.52
CA GLY A 184 -3.75 15.18 11.72
C GLY A 184 -3.43 14.88 10.25
N TYR A 185 -3.52 13.64 9.80
CA TYR A 185 -3.28 13.31 8.39
C TYR A 185 -4.30 13.95 7.46
N GLY A 186 -5.56 14.02 7.87
CA GLY A 186 -6.62 14.70 7.12
C GLY A 186 -6.35 16.18 6.91
N GLU A 187 -5.81 16.88 7.91
CA GLU A 187 -5.39 18.28 7.77
C GLU A 187 -4.22 18.42 6.78
N HIS A 188 -3.26 17.50 6.83
CA HIS A 188 -2.17 17.44 5.86
C HIS A 188 -2.70 17.23 4.43
N LEU A 189 -3.65 16.31 4.25
CA LEU A 189 -4.28 16.07 2.95
C LEU A 189 -5.05 17.31 2.46
N ASP A 190 -5.76 18.01 3.35
CA ASP A 190 -6.51 19.21 2.98
C ASP A 190 -5.59 20.38 2.63
N ALA A 191 -4.45 20.52 3.31
CA ALA A 191 -3.42 21.49 2.97
C ALA A 191 -2.77 21.20 1.60
N TRP A 192 -2.58 19.91 1.25
CA TRP A 192 -2.05 19.49 -0.04
C TRP A 192 -3.10 19.62 -1.15
N GLN A 193 -4.34 19.17 -0.91
CA GLN A 193 -5.48 19.24 -1.83
C GLN A 193 -6.69 19.87 -1.11
N PRO A 194 -6.87 21.19 -1.19
CA PRO A 194 -7.93 21.90 -0.51
C PRO A 194 -9.33 21.34 -0.79
N GLY A 195 -10.16 21.25 0.26
CA GLY A 195 -11.50 20.69 0.21
C GLY A 195 -11.57 19.18 0.45
N THR A 196 -10.47 18.51 0.74
CA THR A 196 -10.47 17.06 1.04
C THR A 196 -11.31 16.72 2.26
N LEU A 197 -11.17 17.47 3.37
CA LEU A 197 -11.99 17.29 4.57
C LEU A 197 -13.49 17.52 4.31
N ALA A 198 -13.82 18.49 3.47
CA ALA A 198 -15.21 18.75 3.10
C ALA A 198 -15.79 17.58 2.28
N ARG A 199 -15.07 17.12 1.24
CA ARG A 199 -15.48 15.96 0.43
C ARG A 199 -15.70 14.70 1.25
N HIS A 200 -14.82 14.39 2.22
CA HIS A 200 -14.97 13.22 3.09
C HIS A 200 -16.24 13.32 3.95
N ARG A 201 -16.56 14.49 4.48
CA ARG A 201 -17.82 14.70 5.23
C ARG A 201 -19.06 14.58 4.33
N GLU A 202 -19.02 15.15 3.15
CA GLU A 202 -20.13 15.15 2.19
C GLU A 202 -20.38 13.75 1.62
N SER A 203 -19.35 12.91 1.49
CA SER A 203 -19.48 11.52 1.05
C SER A 203 -20.08 10.58 2.10
N GLY A 204 -20.33 11.05 3.33
CA GLY A 204 -20.80 10.19 4.43
C GLY A 204 -19.72 9.24 4.97
N ALA A 205 -18.44 9.55 4.76
CA ALA A 205 -17.34 8.77 5.31
C ALA A 205 -17.44 8.69 6.85
N PRO A 206 -16.99 7.58 7.48
CA PRO A 206 -17.01 7.44 8.94
C PRO A 206 -16.24 8.56 9.65
N GLU A 207 -16.59 8.80 10.92
CA GLU A 207 -15.84 9.74 11.74
C GLU A 207 -14.35 9.37 11.80
N GLY A 208 -13.47 10.37 11.62
CA GLY A 208 -12.02 10.17 11.61
C GLY A 208 -11.45 9.58 10.31
N PHE A 209 -12.28 9.30 9.29
CA PHE A 209 -11.83 8.74 8.02
C PHE A 209 -10.77 9.60 7.31
N SER A 210 -10.78 10.89 7.49
CA SER A 210 -9.78 11.78 6.90
C SER A 210 -8.35 11.47 7.38
N ASP A 211 -8.21 10.91 8.59
CA ASP A 211 -6.94 10.48 9.17
C ASP A 211 -6.60 9.01 8.85
N ALA A 212 -7.47 8.30 8.12
CA ALA A 212 -7.29 6.89 7.81
C ALA A 212 -6.12 6.66 6.83
N ILE A 213 -5.35 5.60 7.11
CA ILE A 213 -4.23 5.15 6.26
C ILE A 213 -4.39 3.70 5.80
N GLY A 214 -5.40 2.97 6.28
CA GLY A 214 -5.67 1.58 5.99
C GLY A 214 -6.62 0.96 7.01
N TRP A 215 -6.83 -0.34 6.88
CA TRP A 215 -7.68 -1.12 7.75
C TRP A 215 -6.90 -2.29 8.36
N MET A 216 -7.36 -2.79 9.52
CA MET A 216 -7.05 -4.11 10.02
C MET A 216 -8.29 -4.97 9.90
N VAL A 217 -8.15 -6.11 9.25
CA VAL A 217 -9.25 -7.05 9.00
C VAL A 217 -8.77 -8.49 9.21
N PRO A 218 -9.66 -9.43 9.55
CA PRO A 218 -9.30 -10.84 9.52
C PRO A 218 -8.92 -11.28 8.09
N PRO A 219 -8.00 -12.25 7.91
CA PRO A 219 -7.75 -12.85 6.62
C PRO A 219 -9.02 -13.49 6.05
N ALA A 220 -9.15 -13.53 4.72
CA ALA A 220 -10.30 -14.14 4.05
C ALA A 220 -10.50 -15.61 4.42
N HIS A 221 -9.42 -16.32 4.75
CA HIS A 221 -9.41 -17.70 5.24
C HIS A 221 -8.46 -17.82 6.42
N ALA A 222 -8.82 -18.62 7.42
CA ALA A 222 -8.06 -18.76 8.66
C ALA A 222 -6.66 -19.41 8.49
N ASP A 223 -6.39 -20.05 7.38
CA ASP A 223 -5.10 -20.66 7.03
C ASP A 223 -4.15 -19.72 6.26
N LEU A 224 -4.64 -18.53 5.85
CA LEU A 224 -3.78 -17.54 5.20
C LEU A 224 -2.87 -16.85 6.23
N PRO A 225 -1.58 -16.64 5.89
CA PRO A 225 -0.69 -15.91 6.79
C PRO A 225 -1.09 -14.44 6.90
N PRO A 226 -0.79 -13.80 8.03
CA PRO A 226 -0.96 -12.35 8.17
C PRO A 226 -0.07 -11.61 7.16
N ARG A 227 -0.60 -10.51 6.61
CA ARG A 227 0.11 -9.74 5.58
C ARG A 227 -0.44 -8.32 5.44
N TRP A 228 0.38 -7.46 4.88
CA TRP A 228 -0.08 -6.18 4.33
C TRP A 228 -0.55 -6.38 2.89
N ALA A 229 -1.85 -6.29 2.67
CA ALA A 229 -2.51 -6.43 1.37
C ALA A 229 -2.58 -5.07 0.67
N VAL A 230 -2.15 -5.01 -0.59
CA VAL A 230 -2.11 -3.76 -1.37
C VAL A 230 -3.33 -3.68 -2.29
N THR A 231 -3.95 -2.50 -2.33
CA THR A 231 -5.07 -2.18 -3.21
C THR A 231 -4.65 -1.08 -4.19
N PHE A 232 -4.94 -1.30 -5.48
CA PHE A 232 -4.81 -0.30 -6.53
C PHE A 232 -6.18 0.21 -6.97
N SER A 233 -6.29 1.51 -7.21
CA SER A 233 -7.48 2.09 -7.83
C SER A 233 -7.55 1.74 -9.31
N VAL A 234 -8.73 1.45 -9.79
CA VAL A 234 -9.04 1.23 -11.21
C VAL A 234 -10.25 2.05 -11.64
N ALA A 235 -10.32 2.37 -12.92
CA ALA A 235 -11.49 3.06 -13.48
C ALA A 235 -12.72 2.14 -13.51
N ASP A 236 -12.49 0.85 -13.81
CA ASP A 236 -13.51 -0.19 -13.87
C ASP A 236 -12.96 -1.52 -13.36
N ALA A 237 -13.60 -2.09 -12.33
CA ALA A 237 -13.17 -3.35 -11.71
C ALA A 237 -13.52 -4.57 -12.59
N ASP A 238 -14.61 -4.50 -13.38
CA ASP A 238 -14.98 -5.56 -14.31
C ASP A 238 -14.02 -5.62 -15.49
N GLU A 239 -13.61 -4.46 -16.03
CA GLU A 239 -12.59 -4.40 -17.09
C GLU A 239 -11.23 -4.91 -16.58
N ALA A 240 -10.83 -4.55 -15.35
CA ALA A 240 -9.59 -5.05 -14.75
C ALA A 240 -9.61 -6.57 -14.59
N ALA A 241 -10.73 -7.14 -14.09
CA ALA A 241 -10.91 -8.58 -13.98
C ALA A 241 -10.90 -9.28 -15.35
N ALA A 242 -11.60 -8.73 -16.34
CA ALA A 242 -11.64 -9.30 -17.70
C ALA A 242 -10.29 -9.22 -18.42
N GLY A 243 -9.49 -8.17 -18.16
CA GLY A 243 -8.18 -7.96 -18.79
C GLY A 243 -7.06 -8.81 -18.19
N ALA A 244 -7.06 -9.06 -16.89
CA ALA A 244 -5.98 -9.74 -16.18
C ALA A 244 -5.58 -11.11 -16.79
N PRO A 245 -6.50 -12.01 -17.17
CA PRO A 245 -6.15 -13.30 -17.77
C PRO A 245 -5.40 -13.18 -19.10
N SER A 246 -5.73 -12.19 -19.94
CA SER A 246 -5.06 -11.97 -21.22
C SER A 246 -3.59 -11.55 -21.07
N LEU A 247 -3.24 -11.02 -19.89
CA LEU A 247 -1.89 -10.63 -19.48
C LEU A 247 -1.18 -11.72 -18.66
N GLY A 248 -1.78 -12.90 -18.52
CA GLY A 248 -1.22 -14.03 -17.77
C GLY A 248 -1.56 -14.04 -16.28
N GLY A 249 -2.37 -13.11 -15.81
CA GLY A 249 -2.87 -13.08 -14.43
C GLY A 249 -4.06 -14.01 -14.18
N THR A 250 -4.54 -14.01 -12.96
CA THR A 250 -5.69 -14.82 -12.53
C THR A 250 -6.67 -13.98 -11.72
N VAL A 251 -7.97 -14.13 -11.97
CA VAL A 251 -9.02 -13.58 -11.09
C VAL A 251 -9.21 -14.56 -9.94
N LEU A 252 -8.93 -14.13 -8.71
CA LEU A 252 -9.15 -14.93 -7.50
C LEU A 252 -10.54 -14.71 -6.92
N VAL A 253 -11.04 -13.47 -6.99
CA VAL A 253 -12.38 -13.09 -6.58
C VAL A 253 -12.99 -12.23 -7.68
N GLU A 254 -14.12 -12.69 -8.24
CA GLU A 254 -14.87 -11.95 -9.25
C GLU A 254 -15.34 -10.58 -8.71
N PRO A 255 -15.56 -9.58 -9.57
CA PRO A 255 -15.97 -8.25 -9.14
C PRO A 255 -17.25 -8.26 -8.31
N PHE A 256 -17.20 -7.66 -7.12
CA PHE A 256 -18.32 -7.55 -6.18
C PHE A 256 -18.42 -6.15 -5.58
N ASP A 257 -19.63 -5.78 -5.17
CA ASP A 257 -19.89 -4.46 -4.59
C ASP A 257 -19.80 -4.53 -3.05
N VAL A 258 -19.13 -3.55 -2.46
CA VAL A 258 -19.23 -3.19 -1.04
C VAL A 258 -19.55 -1.70 -0.95
N PRO A 259 -19.91 -1.14 0.22
CA PRO A 259 -20.19 0.28 0.33
C PRO A 259 -19.07 1.14 -0.28
N TYR A 260 -19.43 2.05 -1.19
CA TYR A 260 -18.56 3.00 -1.89
C TYR A 260 -17.58 2.44 -2.92
N VAL A 261 -17.40 1.14 -3.05
CA VAL A 261 -16.43 0.57 -3.99
C VAL A 261 -16.92 -0.73 -4.61
N ARG A 262 -16.44 -1.01 -5.83
CA ARG A 262 -16.50 -2.32 -6.47
C ARG A 262 -15.09 -2.90 -6.50
N LEU A 263 -14.92 -4.11 -5.98
CA LEU A 263 -13.63 -4.75 -5.76
C LEU A 263 -13.50 -6.02 -6.58
N THR A 264 -12.27 -6.33 -7.00
CA THR A 264 -11.88 -7.66 -7.47
C THR A 264 -10.50 -8.00 -6.90
N VAL A 265 -10.24 -9.27 -6.62
CA VAL A 265 -8.91 -9.72 -6.16
C VAL A 265 -8.23 -10.45 -7.30
N LEU A 266 -7.06 -9.99 -7.63
CA LEU A 266 -6.27 -10.47 -8.76
C LEU A 266 -4.94 -11.04 -8.27
N ARG A 267 -4.39 -11.95 -9.07
CA ARG A 267 -3.04 -12.48 -8.91
C ARG A 267 -2.28 -12.28 -10.22
N ASP A 268 -1.10 -11.69 -10.14
CA ASP A 268 -0.23 -11.52 -11.29
C ASP A 268 0.42 -12.84 -11.73
N PRO A 269 1.12 -12.89 -12.88
CA PRO A 269 1.75 -14.11 -13.39
C PRO A 269 2.80 -14.72 -12.45
N ALA A 270 3.45 -13.92 -11.60
CA ALA A 270 4.45 -14.37 -10.65
C ALA A 270 3.85 -14.81 -9.30
N GLY A 271 2.55 -14.60 -9.08
CA GLY A 271 1.83 -15.02 -7.87
C GLY A 271 1.47 -13.92 -6.89
N ALA A 272 1.82 -12.64 -7.15
CA ALA A 272 1.43 -11.56 -6.27
C ALA A 272 -0.07 -11.32 -6.29
N VAL A 273 -0.65 -11.29 -5.11
CA VAL A 273 -2.07 -11.02 -4.90
C VAL A 273 -2.27 -9.55 -4.53
N PHE A 274 -3.20 -8.90 -5.19
CA PHE A 274 -3.58 -7.51 -4.92
C PHE A 274 -5.07 -7.30 -5.19
N THR A 275 -5.64 -6.26 -4.61
CA THR A 275 -7.03 -5.85 -4.86
C THR A 275 -7.05 -4.73 -5.90
N ALA A 276 -7.98 -4.80 -6.85
CA ALA A 276 -8.32 -3.68 -7.73
C ALA A 276 -9.67 -3.09 -7.27
N SER A 277 -9.68 -1.78 -7.02
CA SER A 277 -10.79 -1.07 -6.40
C SER A 277 -11.29 0.06 -7.30
N GLN A 278 -12.54 -0.01 -7.69
CA GLN A 278 -13.26 1.05 -8.39
C GLN A 278 -14.11 1.84 -7.39
N PHE A 279 -13.89 3.14 -7.26
CA PHE A 279 -14.75 3.99 -6.44
C PHE A 279 -16.13 4.13 -7.06
N LYS A 280 -17.17 3.89 -6.26
CA LYS A 280 -18.58 4.09 -6.62
C LYS A 280 -19.19 5.07 -5.62
N PRO A 281 -19.50 6.32 -6.01
CA PRO A 281 -20.17 7.23 -5.10
C PRO A 281 -21.55 6.67 -4.70
N PRO A 282 -22.02 6.94 -3.48
CA PRO A 282 -23.38 6.58 -3.08
C PRO A 282 -24.40 7.23 -4.02
N ALA A 283 -25.49 6.50 -4.30
CA ALA A 283 -26.57 6.95 -5.17
C ALA A 283 -27.36 8.11 -4.53
#